data_de58e5582ffce0ee2b18c3c2b6e536dc
#
_entry.id   de58e5582ffce0ee2b18c3c2b6e536dc
#
_cell.length_a   1.000
_cell.length_b   1.000
_cell.length_c   1.000
_cell.angle_alpha   90.00
_cell.angle_beta   90.00
_cell.angle_gamma   90.00
#
_symmetry.space_group_name_H-M   'P 1'
#
loop_
_entity.id
_entity.type
_entity.pdbx_description
1 polymer ?
#
loop_
_entity_poly.entity_id
_entity_poly.type
_entity_poly.pdbx_seq_one_letter_code
_entity_poly.pdbx_strand_id
1 'polypeptide(L)'
;MSKSIFHIPNNENINVEFSFFGVHVLSNPKNLIIHILTSIEDFDSASESARYSRPKLLITLGILSFFTGKNYSVYQVESSSSSKLIEESFINNKDRDFSFITENHDHSEDIKKVCEKIDSEALQKNTLLFSLLDRWRKAQYQNKESEGQGLFEDESLLSYFHVLELLVSEYQEIQKKEAEDKFSTFLESLLESTYKFRGVALQNKTQEKFKKLKDIFLGSDMLTIGSKINYMLASMGMLNHKLQYVVEELIQARNAIAHGRQVFKDKLIWPLPPFFMLHQHHLDLVSIVEILSARTIAKHYGLSVWADEWDSVLEYLPPPVDIVKNFIKENKFIGLSPDQYFSGTVDDVTPYNIFRCYLKSKIRFEEMETCLSDLIEAVEAVEVTEENSEEILYISIILADSKSEKTNAKCRFFINHINNNKMYNSLNIKDYLRFLEYNNVKPKYFREWIENSLYLNKT
;
A
#
# COMPACT_ATOMS: atom_id res chain seq x y z
N MET A 1 -15.21 -39.25 -11.49
CA MET A 1 -15.02 -37.92 -10.91
C MET A 1 -15.41 -37.97 -9.44
N SER A 2 -14.83 -37.06 -8.63
CA SER A 2 -15.13 -36.95 -7.20
C SER A 2 -15.63 -35.55 -6.87
N LYS A 3 -16.52 -35.44 -5.89
CA LYS A 3 -17.03 -34.18 -5.37
C LYS A 3 -16.56 -34.02 -3.92
N SER A 4 -15.84 -32.93 -3.65
CA SER A 4 -15.46 -32.51 -2.29
C SER A 4 -16.28 -31.30 -1.88
N ILE A 5 -16.72 -31.28 -0.62
CA ILE A 5 -17.52 -30.18 -0.07
C ILE A 5 -16.77 -29.61 1.13
N PHE A 6 -16.65 -28.28 1.16
CA PHE A 6 -16.04 -27.54 2.25
C PHE A 6 -17.03 -26.52 2.80
N HIS A 7 -17.04 -26.33 4.09
CA HIS A 7 -17.87 -25.35 4.76
C HIS A 7 -16.97 -24.35 5.51
N ILE A 8 -17.24 -23.08 5.34
CA ILE A 8 -16.56 -21.98 6.02
C ILE A 8 -17.63 -21.14 6.72
N PRO A 9 -17.47 -20.75 7.99
CA PRO A 9 -18.41 -19.86 8.65
C PRO A 9 -18.59 -18.54 7.86
N ASN A 10 -19.86 -18.14 7.66
CA ASN A 10 -20.20 -16.89 6.98
C ASN A 10 -20.27 -15.73 7.99
N ASN A 11 -19.16 -15.42 8.64
CA ASN A 11 -19.10 -14.40 9.69
C ASN A 11 -19.34 -12.99 9.16
N GLU A 12 -19.09 -12.77 7.87
CA GLU A 12 -19.21 -11.47 7.20
C GLU A 12 -20.58 -11.27 6.55
N ASN A 13 -21.51 -12.23 6.72
CA ASN A 13 -22.87 -12.20 6.15
C ASN A 13 -22.91 -11.91 4.64
N ILE A 14 -21.89 -12.36 3.90
CA ILE A 14 -21.84 -12.17 2.44
C ILE A 14 -22.85 -13.07 1.74
N ASN A 15 -23.43 -12.55 0.65
CA ASN A 15 -24.30 -13.33 -0.24
C ASN A 15 -23.55 -13.61 -1.53
N VAL A 16 -23.16 -14.87 -1.74
CA VAL A 16 -22.36 -15.27 -2.88
C VAL A 16 -22.92 -16.49 -3.58
N GLU A 17 -22.90 -16.43 -4.92
CA GLU A 17 -23.09 -17.56 -5.80
C GLU A 17 -22.21 -17.37 -7.04
N PHE A 18 -21.22 -18.24 -7.25
CA PHE A 18 -20.38 -18.19 -8.44
C PHE A 18 -19.76 -19.55 -8.76
N SER A 19 -19.35 -19.72 -10.01
CA SER A 19 -18.76 -20.97 -10.48
C SER A 19 -17.62 -20.74 -11.44
N PHE A 20 -16.58 -21.57 -11.34
CA PHE A 20 -15.46 -21.62 -12.28
C PHE A 20 -14.82 -23.02 -12.26
N PHE A 21 -14.32 -23.49 -13.36
CA PHE A 21 -13.49 -24.69 -13.53
C PHE A 21 -13.84 -25.90 -12.63
N GLY A 22 -15.14 -26.22 -12.55
CA GLY A 22 -15.64 -27.33 -11.72
C GLY A 22 -15.69 -27.00 -10.21
N VAL A 23 -15.66 -25.73 -9.86
CA VAL A 23 -15.96 -25.21 -8.53
C VAL A 23 -17.32 -24.54 -8.57
N HIS A 24 -18.11 -24.70 -7.50
CA HIS A 24 -19.33 -23.94 -7.27
C HIS A 24 -19.35 -23.50 -5.82
N VAL A 25 -19.49 -22.20 -5.61
CA VAL A 25 -19.55 -21.56 -4.30
C VAL A 25 -20.91 -20.95 -4.11
N LEU A 26 -21.51 -21.19 -2.95
CA LEU A 26 -22.77 -20.59 -2.54
C LEU A 26 -22.73 -20.25 -1.06
N SER A 27 -23.51 -19.26 -0.67
CA SER A 27 -23.66 -18.86 0.72
C SER A 27 -25.03 -19.23 1.27
N ASN A 28 -25.04 -19.45 2.56
CA ASN A 28 -26.25 -19.36 3.38
C ASN A 28 -25.96 -18.50 4.62
N PRO A 29 -26.96 -18.19 5.47
CA PRO A 29 -26.74 -17.31 6.62
C PRO A 29 -25.65 -17.78 7.61
N LYS A 30 -25.31 -19.06 7.61
CA LYS A 30 -24.35 -19.64 8.55
C LYS A 30 -23.01 -19.95 7.92
N ASN A 31 -23.01 -20.39 6.66
CA ASN A 31 -21.82 -20.94 6.01
C ASN A 31 -21.70 -20.50 4.55
N LEU A 32 -20.47 -20.40 4.11
CA LEU A 32 -20.07 -20.47 2.70
C LEU A 32 -19.83 -21.95 2.38
N ILE A 33 -20.42 -22.44 1.33
CA ILE A 33 -20.35 -23.84 0.91
C ILE A 33 -19.58 -23.90 -0.43
N ILE A 34 -18.51 -24.66 -0.46
CA ILE A 34 -17.64 -24.77 -1.64
C ILE A 34 -17.73 -26.21 -2.14
N HIS A 35 -18.29 -26.39 -3.31
CA HIS A 35 -18.32 -27.66 -4.02
C HIS A 35 -17.18 -27.72 -5.03
N ILE A 36 -16.35 -28.75 -4.99
CA ILE A 36 -15.24 -28.92 -5.91
C ILE A 36 -15.32 -30.28 -6.59
N LEU A 37 -15.32 -30.26 -7.91
CA LEU A 37 -15.21 -31.46 -8.74
C LEU A 37 -13.76 -31.69 -9.18
N THR A 38 -13.28 -32.94 -9.01
CA THR A 38 -11.97 -33.36 -9.44
C THR A 38 -12.05 -34.63 -10.28
N SER A 39 -11.21 -34.73 -11.31
CA SER A 39 -10.98 -35.99 -12.00
C SER A 39 -10.17 -36.91 -11.10
N ILE A 40 -10.57 -38.16 -11.03
CA ILE A 40 -9.92 -39.21 -10.27
C ILE A 40 -9.81 -40.47 -11.11
N GLU A 41 -8.80 -41.27 -10.83
CA GLU A 41 -8.65 -42.60 -11.40
C GLU A 41 -9.42 -43.61 -10.56
N ASP A 42 -9.69 -44.79 -11.14
CA ASP A 42 -10.49 -45.85 -10.46
C ASP A 42 -9.84 -46.43 -9.21
N PHE A 43 -8.53 -46.26 -9.08
CA PHE A 43 -7.75 -46.77 -7.94
C PHE A 43 -7.51 -45.68 -6.86
N ASP A 44 -7.94 -44.41 -7.09
CA ASP A 44 -7.78 -43.35 -6.11
C ASP A 44 -8.73 -43.54 -4.93
N SER A 45 -8.20 -43.26 -3.75
CA SER A 45 -8.98 -43.24 -2.50
C SER A 45 -9.74 -41.91 -2.33
N ALA A 46 -10.71 -41.87 -1.42
CA ALA A 46 -11.44 -40.65 -1.07
C ALA A 46 -10.52 -39.55 -0.51
N SER A 47 -9.46 -39.94 0.22
CA SER A 47 -8.47 -38.99 0.75
C SER A 47 -7.59 -38.38 -0.35
N GLU A 48 -7.22 -39.15 -1.36
CA GLU A 48 -6.50 -38.63 -2.54
C GLU A 48 -7.38 -37.69 -3.36
N SER A 49 -8.63 -38.03 -3.53
CA SER A 49 -9.62 -37.15 -4.18
C SER A 49 -9.75 -35.78 -3.48
N ALA A 50 -9.85 -35.78 -2.14
CA ALA A 50 -9.86 -34.56 -1.36
C ALA A 50 -8.57 -33.74 -1.52
N ARG A 51 -7.42 -34.43 -1.60
CA ARG A 51 -6.10 -33.81 -1.86
C ARG A 51 -6.03 -33.15 -3.24
N TYR A 52 -6.59 -33.77 -4.27
CA TYR A 52 -6.64 -33.19 -5.64
C TYR A 52 -7.53 -31.97 -5.75
N SER A 53 -8.49 -31.76 -4.84
CA SER A 53 -9.33 -30.56 -4.78
C SER A 53 -8.59 -29.32 -4.26
N ARG A 54 -7.43 -29.50 -3.59
CA ARG A 54 -6.71 -28.43 -2.89
C ARG A 54 -6.35 -27.22 -3.76
N PRO A 55 -5.83 -27.34 -5.00
CA PRO A 55 -5.55 -26.16 -5.84
C PRO A 55 -6.78 -25.31 -6.10
N LYS A 56 -7.91 -25.94 -6.43
CA LYS A 56 -9.18 -25.24 -6.66
C LYS A 56 -9.72 -24.57 -5.39
N LEU A 57 -9.57 -25.23 -4.24
CA LEU A 57 -9.90 -24.64 -2.94
C LEU A 57 -9.07 -23.39 -2.66
N LEU A 58 -7.74 -23.43 -2.90
CA LEU A 58 -6.85 -22.27 -2.67
C LEU A 58 -7.21 -21.09 -3.57
N ILE A 59 -7.60 -21.33 -4.84
CA ILE A 59 -8.11 -20.26 -5.72
C ILE A 59 -9.39 -19.67 -5.13
N THR A 60 -10.33 -20.51 -4.69
CA THR A 60 -11.60 -20.05 -4.08
C THR A 60 -11.36 -19.19 -2.85
N LEU A 61 -10.47 -19.64 -1.95
CA LEU A 61 -10.11 -18.85 -0.77
C LEU A 61 -9.43 -17.53 -1.16
N GLY A 62 -8.61 -17.53 -2.22
CA GLY A 62 -8.01 -16.33 -2.78
C GLY A 62 -9.05 -15.33 -3.27
N ILE A 63 -10.07 -15.81 -4.00
CA ILE A 63 -11.18 -14.98 -4.47
C ILE A 63 -11.95 -14.40 -3.28
N LEU A 64 -12.38 -15.23 -2.33
CA LEU A 64 -13.11 -14.78 -1.16
C LEU A 64 -12.32 -13.72 -0.37
N SER A 65 -11.05 -13.99 -0.11
CA SER A 65 -10.19 -13.04 0.61
C SER A 65 -10.02 -11.73 -0.16
N PHE A 66 -9.84 -11.80 -1.47
CA PHE A 66 -9.61 -10.62 -2.30
C PHE A 66 -10.83 -9.69 -2.37
N PHE A 67 -12.02 -10.24 -2.50
CA PHE A 67 -13.26 -9.44 -2.58
C PHE A 67 -13.77 -8.92 -1.24
N THR A 68 -13.41 -9.56 -0.14
CA THR A 68 -13.89 -9.14 1.19
C THR A 68 -12.85 -8.40 2.02
N GLY A 69 -11.59 -8.42 1.61
CA GLY A 69 -10.50 -7.94 2.46
C GLY A 69 -10.31 -8.76 3.75
N LYS A 70 -10.86 -9.98 3.80
CA LYS A 70 -10.82 -10.83 5.01
C LYS A 70 -10.01 -12.10 4.77
N ASN A 71 -9.51 -12.66 5.85
CA ASN A 71 -8.75 -13.90 5.78
C ASN A 71 -9.68 -15.11 5.79
N TYR A 72 -9.57 -15.94 4.76
CA TYR A 72 -10.27 -17.22 4.68
C TYR A 72 -9.28 -18.36 4.68
N SER A 73 -9.46 -19.30 5.61
CA SER A 73 -8.64 -20.51 5.73
C SER A 73 -9.53 -21.72 5.98
N VAL A 74 -9.15 -22.86 5.43
CA VAL A 74 -9.77 -24.16 5.70
C VAL A 74 -8.68 -25.15 6.04
N TYR A 75 -8.72 -25.69 7.24
CA TYR A 75 -7.73 -26.63 7.73
C TYR A 75 -8.13 -28.08 7.49
N GLN A 76 -9.43 -28.37 7.37
CA GLN A 76 -9.96 -29.73 7.22
C GLN A 76 -11.06 -29.79 6.16
N VAL A 77 -11.14 -30.94 5.47
CA VAL A 77 -12.27 -31.27 4.60
C VAL A 77 -13.37 -31.83 5.49
N GLU A 78 -14.52 -31.14 5.55
CA GLU A 78 -15.64 -31.63 6.35
C GLU A 78 -16.30 -32.86 5.76
N SER A 79 -16.42 -32.92 4.44
CA SER A 79 -16.93 -34.10 3.75
C SER A 79 -16.33 -34.21 2.35
N SER A 80 -16.04 -35.44 1.94
CA SER A 80 -15.68 -35.77 0.56
C SER A 80 -16.46 -37.03 0.15
N SER A 81 -17.15 -36.91 -0.98
CA SER A 81 -17.81 -38.05 -1.59
C SER A 81 -17.30 -38.26 -3.00
N SER A 82 -17.00 -39.50 -3.37
CA SER A 82 -16.69 -39.86 -4.74
C SER A 82 -17.89 -40.55 -5.40
N SER A 83 -18.26 -40.10 -6.57
CA SER A 83 -19.34 -40.71 -7.36
C SER A 83 -18.86 -40.94 -8.79
N LYS A 84 -19.15 -42.14 -9.32
CA LYS A 84 -18.86 -42.46 -10.74
C LYS A 84 -19.85 -41.80 -11.71
N LEU A 85 -21.01 -41.35 -11.18
CA LEU A 85 -22.06 -40.68 -11.95
C LEU A 85 -22.08 -39.21 -11.54
N ILE A 86 -21.54 -38.33 -12.36
CA ILE A 86 -21.73 -36.90 -12.20
C ILE A 86 -22.69 -36.48 -13.30
N GLU A 87 -23.76 -35.84 -12.91
CA GLU A 87 -24.69 -35.22 -13.84
C GLU A 87 -23.92 -34.16 -14.64
N GLU A 88 -23.99 -34.25 -15.97
CA GLU A 88 -23.36 -33.27 -16.89
C GLU A 88 -23.83 -31.82 -16.60
N SER A 89 -24.99 -31.66 -15.97
CA SER A 89 -25.52 -30.38 -15.48
C SER A 89 -24.57 -29.60 -14.60
N PHE A 90 -23.70 -30.27 -13.83
CA PHE A 90 -22.72 -29.60 -12.97
C PHE A 90 -21.51 -29.02 -13.74
N ILE A 91 -21.27 -29.54 -14.95
CA ILE A 91 -20.13 -29.14 -15.77
C ILE A 91 -20.52 -28.10 -16.82
N ASN A 92 -21.75 -28.16 -17.32
CA ASN A 92 -22.22 -27.43 -18.49
C ASN A 92 -23.29 -26.38 -18.20
N ASN A 93 -23.39 -25.86 -16.99
CA ASN A 93 -24.34 -24.78 -16.70
C ASN A 93 -24.03 -23.56 -17.57
N LYS A 94 -24.77 -23.41 -18.68
CA LYS A 94 -24.77 -22.22 -19.53
C LYS A 94 -25.39 -21.01 -18.84
N ASP A 95 -26.24 -21.24 -17.85
CA ASP A 95 -26.89 -20.24 -17.00
C ASP A 95 -26.20 -20.27 -15.63
N ARG A 96 -24.98 -19.75 -15.56
CA ARG A 96 -24.30 -19.55 -14.30
C ARG A 96 -24.76 -18.21 -13.71
N ASP A 97 -25.31 -18.25 -12.53
CA ASP A 97 -25.54 -17.05 -11.74
C ASP A 97 -24.21 -16.59 -11.14
N PHE A 98 -23.95 -15.29 -11.19
CA PHE A 98 -22.81 -14.66 -10.56
C PHE A 98 -23.33 -13.59 -9.62
N SER A 99 -23.15 -13.82 -8.34
CA SER A 99 -23.49 -12.89 -7.27
C SER A 99 -22.36 -12.84 -6.27
N PHE A 100 -21.95 -11.65 -5.90
CA PHE A 100 -21.01 -11.43 -4.80
C PHE A 100 -21.35 -10.10 -4.13
N ILE A 101 -22.19 -10.19 -3.09
CA ILE A 101 -22.71 -9.03 -2.37
C ILE A 101 -22.17 -9.06 -0.95
N THR A 102 -21.46 -8.00 -0.59
CA THR A 102 -21.03 -7.68 0.78
C THR A 102 -22.04 -6.71 1.40
N GLU A 103 -21.86 -6.34 2.66
CA GLU A 103 -22.73 -5.38 3.34
C GLU A 103 -22.85 -4.03 2.59
N ASN A 104 -21.76 -3.58 1.97
CA ASN A 104 -21.67 -2.24 1.38
C ASN A 104 -21.60 -2.23 -0.15
N HIS A 105 -21.24 -3.36 -0.78
CA HIS A 105 -20.90 -3.37 -2.21
C HIS A 105 -21.46 -4.60 -2.92
N ASP A 106 -21.86 -4.40 -4.19
CA ASP A 106 -22.20 -5.47 -5.14
C ASP A 106 -21.03 -5.64 -6.12
N HIS A 107 -20.34 -6.78 -6.01
CA HIS A 107 -19.20 -7.16 -6.86
C HIS A 107 -19.56 -8.22 -7.92
N SER A 108 -20.86 -8.40 -8.22
CA SER A 108 -21.33 -9.48 -9.10
C SER A 108 -20.74 -9.44 -10.51
N GLU A 109 -20.55 -8.25 -11.07
CA GLU A 109 -19.89 -8.11 -12.38
C GLU A 109 -18.39 -8.43 -12.32
N ASP A 110 -17.72 -8.04 -11.24
CA ASP A 110 -16.29 -8.30 -11.09
C ASP A 110 -16.00 -9.77 -10.83
N ILE A 111 -16.82 -10.47 -10.01
CA ILE A 111 -16.66 -11.90 -9.80
C ILE A 111 -16.89 -12.69 -11.09
N LYS A 112 -17.82 -12.27 -11.94
CA LYS A 112 -18.02 -12.86 -13.26
C LYS A 112 -16.77 -12.78 -14.12
N LYS A 113 -16.16 -11.59 -14.22
CA LYS A 113 -14.90 -11.39 -14.97
C LYS A 113 -13.76 -12.26 -14.44
N VAL A 114 -13.62 -12.34 -13.10
CA VAL A 114 -12.61 -13.18 -12.46
C VAL A 114 -12.83 -14.66 -12.79
N CYS A 115 -14.05 -15.18 -12.69
CA CYS A 115 -14.37 -16.58 -13.00
C CYS A 115 -14.11 -16.90 -14.48
N GLU A 116 -14.55 -16.04 -15.40
CA GLU A 116 -14.30 -16.19 -16.85
C GLU A 116 -12.79 -16.17 -17.15
N LYS A 117 -12.03 -15.31 -16.47
CA LYS A 117 -10.58 -15.23 -16.62
C LYS A 117 -9.89 -16.50 -16.10
N ILE A 118 -10.27 -17.02 -14.96
CA ILE A 118 -9.74 -18.28 -14.41
C ILE A 118 -10.03 -19.44 -15.36
N ASP A 119 -11.26 -19.54 -15.89
CA ASP A 119 -11.61 -20.57 -16.88
C ASP A 119 -10.72 -20.46 -18.13
N SER A 120 -10.49 -19.26 -18.65
CA SER A 120 -9.62 -19.02 -19.80
C SER A 120 -8.14 -19.36 -19.51
N GLU A 121 -7.62 -18.94 -18.37
CA GLU A 121 -6.24 -19.22 -17.96
C GLU A 121 -5.99 -20.71 -17.74
N ALA A 122 -6.95 -21.42 -17.14
CA ALA A 122 -6.88 -22.86 -16.95
C ALA A 122 -6.75 -23.61 -18.28
N LEU A 123 -7.50 -23.21 -19.31
CA LEU A 123 -7.41 -23.78 -20.65
C LEU A 123 -6.06 -23.50 -21.33
N GLN A 124 -5.46 -22.33 -21.08
CA GLN A 124 -4.16 -21.91 -21.63
C GLN A 124 -2.97 -22.40 -20.79
N LYS A 125 -3.21 -23.12 -19.69
CA LYS A 125 -2.20 -23.50 -18.70
C LYS A 125 -1.44 -22.28 -18.10
N ASN A 126 -2.09 -21.13 -18.09
CA ASN A 126 -1.61 -19.94 -17.40
C ASN A 126 -2.11 -19.98 -15.94
N THR A 127 -1.29 -19.52 -15.01
CA THR A 127 -1.61 -19.52 -13.58
C THR A 127 -1.40 -18.16 -12.93
N LEU A 128 -1.34 -17.09 -13.73
CA LEU A 128 -1.00 -15.75 -13.21
C LEU A 128 -2.03 -15.28 -12.18
N LEU A 129 -3.31 -15.22 -12.54
CA LEU A 129 -4.37 -14.77 -11.64
C LEU A 129 -4.42 -15.60 -10.35
N PHE A 130 -4.32 -16.93 -10.48
CA PHE A 130 -4.20 -17.81 -9.34
C PHE A 130 -3.03 -17.45 -8.43
N SER A 131 -1.85 -17.27 -9.02
CA SER A 131 -0.63 -16.96 -8.28
C SER A 131 -0.73 -15.61 -7.56
N LEU A 132 -1.34 -14.60 -8.18
CA LEU A 132 -1.58 -13.29 -7.60
C LEU A 132 -2.52 -13.37 -6.40
N LEU A 133 -3.68 -14.01 -6.57
CA LEU A 133 -4.69 -14.16 -5.52
C LEU A 133 -4.17 -14.99 -4.33
N ASP A 134 -3.45 -16.10 -4.59
CA ASP A 134 -2.91 -16.94 -3.53
C ASP A 134 -1.79 -16.24 -2.75
N ARG A 135 -0.92 -15.48 -3.41
CA ARG A 135 0.12 -14.69 -2.74
C ARG A 135 -0.48 -13.57 -1.91
N TRP A 136 -1.44 -12.84 -2.49
CA TRP A 136 -2.11 -11.75 -1.78
C TRP A 136 -2.83 -12.27 -0.53
N ARG A 137 -3.59 -13.37 -0.66
CA ARG A 137 -4.25 -14.03 0.46
C ARG A 137 -3.27 -14.47 1.56
N LYS A 138 -2.11 -15.06 1.17
CA LYS A 138 -1.08 -15.48 2.13
C LYS A 138 -0.48 -14.29 2.86
N ALA A 139 -0.20 -13.20 2.16
CA ALA A 139 0.29 -11.97 2.77
C ALA A 139 -0.73 -11.40 3.78
N GLN A 140 -2.01 -11.40 3.39
CA GLN A 140 -3.08 -10.97 4.28
C GLN A 140 -3.21 -11.85 5.52
N TYR A 141 -3.10 -13.18 5.36
CA TYR A 141 -3.08 -14.09 6.49
C TYR A 141 -1.96 -13.76 7.47
N GLN A 142 -0.74 -13.58 6.99
CA GLN A 142 0.41 -13.23 7.82
C GLN A 142 0.20 -11.89 8.54
N ASN A 143 -0.32 -10.88 7.85
CA ASN A 143 -0.60 -9.57 8.41
C ASN A 143 -1.65 -9.63 9.54
N LYS A 144 -2.72 -10.40 9.32
CA LYS A 144 -3.84 -10.55 10.28
C LYS A 144 -3.45 -11.40 11.50
N GLU A 145 -2.65 -12.44 11.34
CA GLU A 145 -2.14 -13.25 12.46
C GLU A 145 -1.25 -12.44 13.40
N SER A 146 -0.71 -11.32 12.92
CA SER A 146 0.05 -10.38 13.76
C SER A 146 -0.85 -9.54 14.68
N GLU A 147 -2.13 -9.37 14.37
CA GLU A 147 -3.13 -8.59 15.13
C GLU A 147 -2.58 -7.24 15.68
N GLY A 148 -1.83 -6.50 14.87
CA GLY A 148 -1.21 -5.24 15.27
C GLY A 148 0.02 -5.37 16.18
N GLN A 149 0.52 -6.60 16.42
CA GLN A 149 1.74 -6.83 17.19
C GLN A 149 3.02 -6.82 16.33
N GLY A 150 2.88 -6.65 15.02
CA GLY A 150 4.02 -6.53 14.09
C GLY A 150 4.86 -7.80 13.92
N LEU A 151 4.35 -8.97 14.30
CA LEU A 151 5.13 -10.21 14.33
C LEU A 151 5.58 -10.71 12.96
N PHE A 152 4.80 -10.43 11.91
CA PHE A 152 5.04 -10.89 10.54
C PHE A 152 4.99 -9.75 9.52
N GLU A 153 5.27 -8.51 9.95
CA GLU A 153 5.22 -7.33 9.06
C GLU A 153 6.19 -7.47 7.89
N ASP A 154 7.40 -7.94 8.15
CA ASP A 154 8.44 -8.12 7.13
C ASP A 154 8.03 -9.14 6.08
N GLU A 155 7.52 -10.30 6.52
CA GLU A 155 7.05 -11.37 5.65
C GLU A 155 5.80 -10.95 4.86
N SER A 156 4.89 -10.23 5.48
CA SER A 156 3.69 -9.70 4.84
C SER A 156 4.05 -8.70 3.76
N LEU A 157 4.94 -7.74 4.08
CA LEU A 157 5.43 -6.75 3.12
C LEU A 157 6.08 -7.40 1.92
N LEU A 158 6.97 -8.37 2.14
CA LEU A 158 7.60 -9.14 1.05
C LEU A 158 6.57 -9.87 0.20
N SER A 159 5.59 -10.50 0.84
CA SER A 159 4.57 -11.28 0.13
C SER A 159 3.67 -10.40 -0.73
N TYR A 160 3.24 -9.23 -0.24
CA TYR A 160 2.51 -8.24 -1.03
C TYR A 160 3.38 -7.65 -2.14
N PHE A 161 4.65 -7.35 -1.86
CA PHE A 161 5.57 -6.85 -2.87
C PHE A 161 5.79 -7.84 -4.01
N HIS A 162 5.84 -9.15 -3.71
CA HIS A 162 5.93 -10.19 -4.73
C HIS A 162 4.71 -10.21 -5.69
N VAL A 163 3.53 -9.73 -5.26
CA VAL A 163 2.38 -9.54 -6.15
C VAL A 163 2.72 -8.51 -7.24
N LEU A 164 3.34 -7.39 -6.83
CA LEU A 164 3.78 -6.36 -7.77
C LEU A 164 4.85 -6.90 -8.72
N GLU A 165 5.84 -7.65 -8.22
CA GLU A 165 6.89 -8.28 -9.03
C GLU A 165 6.34 -9.27 -10.06
N LEU A 166 5.31 -10.05 -9.71
CA LEU A 166 4.63 -10.94 -10.66
C LEU A 166 3.93 -10.18 -11.77
N LEU A 167 3.19 -9.12 -11.43
CA LEU A 167 2.48 -8.30 -12.42
C LEU A 167 3.44 -7.53 -13.33
N VAL A 168 4.55 -7.04 -12.80
CA VAL A 168 5.58 -6.35 -13.60
C VAL A 168 6.06 -7.19 -14.77
N SER A 169 6.12 -8.53 -14.63
CA SER A 169 6.56 -9.41 -15.70
C SER A 169 5.69 -9.28 -16.97
N GLU A 170 4.40 -9.01 -16.83
CA GLU A 170 3.47 -8.82 -17.96
C GLU A 170 3.73 -7.52 -18.74
N TYR A 171 4.32 -6.52 -18.08
CA TYR A 171 4.60 -5.21 -18.66
C TYR A 171 6.05 -5.05 -19.14
N GLN A 172 6.94 -5.94 -18.72
CA GLN A 172 8.38 -5.80 -18.97
C GLN A 172 8.75 -5.80 -20.44
N GLU A 173 8.18 -6.68 -21.26
CA GLU A 173 8.49 -6.76 -22.69
C GLU A 173 7.95 -5.54 -23.45
N ILE A 174 6.79 -5.02 -23.04
CA ILE A 174 6.20 -3.81 -23.63
C ILE A 174 7.09 -2.61 -23.30
N GLN A 175 7.49 -2.46 -22.02
CA GLN A 175 8.40 -1.41 -21.56
C GLN A 175 9.72 -1.43 -22.33
N LYS A 176 10.31 -2.61 -22.46
CA LYS A 176 11.58 -2.81 -23.15
C LYS A 176 11.48 -2.40 -24.60
N LYS A 177 10.44 -2.85 -25.31
CA LYS A 177 10.19 -2.49 -26.70
C LYS A 177 10.00 -0.98 -26.87
N GLU A 178 9.19 -0.35 -26.03
CA GLU A 178 8.97 1.10 -26.07
C GLU A 178 10.27 1.87 -25.83
N ALA A 179 11.09 1.43 -24.88
CA ALA A 179 12.39 2.02 -24.59
C ALA A 179 13.36 1.85 -25.78
N GLU A 180 13.38 0.69 -26.44
CA GLU A 180 14.16 0.42 -27.64
C GLU A 180 13.75 1.35 -28.78
N ASP A 181 12.45 1.50 -29.03
CA ASP A 181 11.92 2.35 -30.10
C ASP A 181 12.29 3.84 -29.87
N LYS A 182 12.09 4.33 -28.65
CA LYS A 182 12.46 5.72 -28.26
C LYS A 182 13.95 5.96 -28.39
N PHE A 183 14.77 5.01 -27.95
CA PHE A 183 16.22 5.12 -28.03
C PHE A 183 16.71 5.09 -29.47
N SER A 184 16.15 4.22 -30.34
CA SER A 184 16.44 4.18 -31.77
C SER A 184 16.11 5.51 -32.45
N THR A 185 14.94 6.08 -32.17
CA THR A 185 14.49 7.39 -32.68
C THR A 185 15.41 8.51 -32.23
N PHE A 186 15.83 8.52 -30.96
CA PHE A 186 16.79 9.48 -30.44
C PHE A 186 18.14 9.40 -31.18
N LEU A 187 18.68 8.20 -31.37
CA LEU A 187 19.93 7.99 -32.10
C LEU A 187 19.84 8.45 -33.54
N GLU A 188 18.74 8.14 -34.22
CA GLU A 188 18.50 8.56 -35.61
C GLU A 188 18.47 10.10 -35.69
N SER A 189 17.71 10.77 -34.83
CA SER A 189 17.63 12.22 -34.75
C SER A 189 19.00 12.85 -34.47
N LEU A 190 19.78 12.29 -33.55
CA LEU A 190 21.13 12.77 -33.22
C LEU A 190 22.09 12.64 -34.41
N LEU A 191 22.08 11.48 -35.08
CA LEU A 191 22.96 11.21 -36.22
C LEU A 191 22.60 12.09 -37.44
N GLU A 192 21.31 12.34 -37.67
CA GLU A 192 20.85 13.23 -38.74
C GLU A 192 21.14 14.70 -38.42
N SER A 193 20.70 15.17 -37.25
CA SER A 193 20.76 16.60 -36.91
C SER A 193 22.16 17.09 -36.61
N THR A 194 22.98 16.30 -35.90
CA THR A 194 24.31 16.70 -35.46
C THR A 194 25.41 16.21 -36.38
N TYR A 195 25.39 14.92 -36.74
CA TYR A 195 26.42 14.30 -37.56
C TYR A 195 26.15 14.34 -39.06
N LYS A 196 24.96 14.84 -39.47
CA LYS A 196 24.56 15.09 -40.86
C LYS A 196 24.49 13.81 -41.75
N PHE A 197 24.36 12.62 -41.15
CA PHE A 197 24.08 11.41 -41.94
C PHE A 197 22.69 11.47 -42.55
N ARG A 198 22.52 10.85 -43.75
CA ARG A 198 21.23 10.82 -44.45
C ARG A 198 21.04 9.50 -45.21
N GLY A 199 19.75 9.16 -45.49
CA GLY A 199 19.39 8.01 -46.30
C GLY A 199 19.92 6.68 -45.75
N VAL A 200 20.41 5.79 -46.61
CA VAL A 200 20.90 4.47 -46.21
C VAL A 200 22.09 4.55 -45.23
N ALA A 201 22.93 5.58 -45.36
CA ALA A 201 24.06 5.77 -44.42
C ALA A 201 23.55 6.09 -42.98
N LEU A 202 22.47 6.84 -42.87
CA LEU A 202 21.82 7.12 -41.55
C LEU A 202 21.28 5.81 -40.95
N GLN A 203 20.51 5.02 -41.72
CA GLN A 203 19.93 3.77 -41.23
C GLN A 203 21.01 2.77 -40.75
N ASN A 204 22.02 2.54 -41.59
CA ASN A 204 23.12 1.63 -41.23
C ASN A 204 23.86 2.10 -39.97
N LYS A 205 24.11 3.43 -39.84
CA LYS A 205 24.81 3.98 -38.69
C LYS A 205 23.96 3.95 -37.43
N THR A 206 22.68 4.21 -37.53
CA THR A 206 21.73 4.05 -36.44
C THR A 206 21.72 2.61 -35.92
N GLN A 207 21.59 1.62 -36.77
CA GLN A 207 21.60 0.22 -36.39
C GLN A 207 22.94 -0.21 -35.75
N GLU A 208 24.08 0.21 -36.32
CA GLU A 208 25.41 -0.08 -35.78
C GLU A 208 25.56 0.49 -34.37
N LYS A 209 25.17 1.76 -34.17
CA LYS A 209 25.27 2.44 -32.86
C LYS A 209 24.27 1.91 -31.86
N PHE A 210 23.03 1.67 -32.29
CA PHE A 210 22.00 1.06 -31.46
C PHE A 210 22.47 -0.28 -30.90
N LYS A 211 22.99 -1.18 -31.73
CA LYS A 211 23.49 -2.48 -31.29
C LYS A 211 24.61 -2.37 -30.24
N LYS A 212 25.51 -1.37 -30.37
CA LYS A 212 26.61 -1.15 -29.43
C LYS A 212 26.19 -0.52 -28.12
N LEU A 213 25.16 0.33 -28.14
CA LEU A 213 24.75 1.12 -26.99
C LEU A 213 23.53 0.53 -26.26
N LYS A 214 22.79 -0.38 -26.93
CA LYS A 214 21.57 -0.99 -26.38
C LYS A 214 21.83 -1.59 -24.98
N ASP A 215 22.87 -2.38 -24.82
CA ASP A 215 23.15 -3.07 -23.55
C ASP A 215 23.56 -2.08 -22.44
N ILE A 216 24.12 -0.92 -22.79
CA ILE A 216 24.46 0.13 -21.87
C ILE A 216 23.20 0.88 -21.42
N PHE A 217 22.34 1.28 -22.35
CA PHE A 217 21.16 2.10 -22.07
C PHE A 217 19.93 1.31 -21.60
N LEU A 218 19.83 0.04 -22.00
CA LEU A 218 18.71 -0.84 -21.68
C LEU A 218 19.13 -2.03 -20.81
N GLY A 219 20.33 -1.96 -20.25
CA GLY A 219 20.84 -2.96 -19.32
C GLY A 219 20.15 -2.94 -17.95
N SER A 220 20.59 -3.80 -17.06
CA SER A 220 20.00 -4.02 -15.74
C SER A 220 19.85 -2.75 -14.90
N ASP A 221 20.73 -1.78 -15.07
CA ASP A 221 20.73 -0.54 -14.28
C ASP A 221 19.60 0.42 -14.65
N MET A 222 19.15 0.40 -15.93
CA MET A 222 18.03 1.23 -16.40
C MET A 222 16.66 0.55 -16.19
N LEU A 223 16.63 -0.78 -16.17
CA LEU A 223 15.40 -1.57 -15.96
C LEU A 223 15.36 -2.13 -14.52
N THR A 224 15.60 -1.26 -13.55
CA THR A 224 15.47 -1.61 -12.13
C THR A 224 14.03 -2.03 -11.79
N ILE A 225 13.85 -2.74 -10.69
CA ILE A 225 12.51 -3.11 -10.23
C ILE A 225 11.63 -1.87 -10.03
N GLY A 226 12.20 -0.76 -9.56
CA GLY A 226 11.50 0.52 -9.39
C GLY A 226 11.02 1.08 -10.73
N SER A 227 11.87 1.13 -11.75
CA SER A 227 11.47 1.63 -13.07
C SER A 227 10.37 0.76 -13.71
N LYS A 228 10.42 -0.55 -13.50
CA LYS A 228 9.41 -1.49 -13.99
C LYS A 228 8.07 -1.31 -13.29
N ILE A 229 8.07 -1.17 -11.95
CA ILE A 229 6.85 -0.89 -11.17
C ILE A 229 6.26 0.46 -11.59
N ASN A 230 7.07 1.51 -11.69
CA ASN A 230 6.61 2.83 -12.12
C ASN A 230 6.01 2.80 -13.53
N TYR A 231 6.61 2.08 -14.46
CA TYR A 231 6.08 1.89 -15.82
C TYR A 231 4.71 1.18 -15.80
N MET A 232 4.61 0.08 -15.04
CA MET A 232 3.35 -0.65 -14.86
C MET A 232 2.26 0.25 -14.28
N LEU A 233 2.55 0.97 -13.20
CA LEU A 233 1.60 1.88 -12.54
C LEU A 233 1.19 3.04 -13.46
N ALA A 234 2.13 3.58 -14.24
CA ALA A 234 1.84 4.59 -15.26
C ALA A 234 0.92 4.06 -16.35
N SER A 235 1.18 2.83 -16.83
CA SER A 235 0.35 2.16 -17.85
C SER A 235 -1.08 1.91 -17.36
N MET A 236 -1.27 1.76 -16.04
CA MET A 236 -2.58 1.61 -15.40
C MET A 236 -3.25 2.95 -15.03
N GLY A 237 -2.59 4.09 -15.29
CA GLY A 237 -3.08 5.41 -14.91
C GLY A 237 -3.09 5.65 -13.40
N MET A 238 -2.23 4.96 -12.65
CA MET A 238 -2.14 5.07 -11.17
C MET A 238 -0.97 5.92 -10.72
N LEU A 239 0.09 6.06 -11.53
CA LEU A 239 1.33 6.72 -11.10
C LEU A 239 1.15 8.23 -10.94
N ASN A 240 1.51 8.72 -9.76
CA ASN A 240 1.71 10.13 -9.46
C ASN A 240 3.00 10.30 -8.63
N HIS A 241 3.37 11.55 -8.33
CA HIS A 241 4.61 11.82 -7.59
C HIS A 241 4.62 11.28 -6.15
N LYS A 242 3.45 11.23 -5.47
CA LYS A 242 3.34 10.65 -4.14
C LYS A 242 3.56 9.14 -4.17
N LEU A 243 2.91 8.47 -5.12
CA LEU A 243 3.05 7.02 -5.28
C LEU A 243 4.46 6.63 -5.71
N GLN A 244 5.10 7.42 -6.59
CA GLN A 244 6.51 7.17 -6.96
C GLN A 244 7.42 7.19 -5.74
N TYR A 245 7.25 8.17 -4.85
CA TYR A 245 8.00 8.23 -3.60
C TYR A 245 7.73 7.02 -2.69
N VAL A 246 6.49 6.60 -2.56
CA VAL A 246 6.13 5.40 -1.78
C VAL A 246 6.73 4.13 -2.38
N VAL A 247 6.74 3.98 -3.69
CA VAL A 247 7.38 2.85 -4.38
C VAL A 247 8.88 2.80 -4.06
N GLU A 248 9.57 3.95 -4.00
CA GLU A 248 10.98 4.00 -3.58
C GLU A 248 11.18 3.53 -2.13
N GLU A 249 10.32 3.98 -1.19
CA GLU A 249 10.35 3.53 0.21
C GLU A 249 10.05 2.01 0.32
N LEU A 250 9.09 1.51 -0.43
CA LEU A 250 8.77 0.07 -0.48
C LEU A 250 9.94 -0.76 -0.99
N ILE A 251 10.64 -0.30 -2.03
CA ILE A 251 11.82 -0.99 -2.56
C ILE A 251 12.95 -1.00 -1.55
N GLN A 252 13.18 0.11 -0.84
CA GLN A 252 14.19 0.17 0.22
C GLN A 252 13.87 -0.81 1.35
N ALA A 253 12.62 -0.84 1.83
CA ALA A 253 12.16 -1.77 2.85
C ALA A 253 12.31 -3.23 2.38
N ARG A 254 11.80 -3.55 1.17
CA ARG A 254 11.93 -4.89 0.56
C ARG A 254 13.39 -5.33 0.48
N ASN A 255 14.28 -4.47 0.01
CA ASN A 255 15.70 -4.80 -0.11
C ASN A 255 16.35 -5.01 1.26
N ALA A 256 15.99 -4.20 2.25
CA ALA A 256 16.50 -4.37 3.61
C ALA A 256 16.07 -5.70 4.21
N ILE A 257 14.78 -6.07 4.07
CA ILE A 257 14.24 -7.35 4.55
C ILE A 257 14.89 -8.53 3.82
N ALA A 258 14.89 -8.50 2.47
CA ALA A 258 15.43 -9.59 1.65
C ALA A 258 16.92 -9.86 1.89
N HIS A 259 17.69 -8.86 2.31
CA HIS A 259 19.10 -9.00 2.66
C HIS A 259 19.35 -9.21 4.15
N GLY A 260 18.31 -9.48 4.94
CA GLY A 260 18.43 -9.71 6.40
C GLY A 260 18.96 -8.49 7.16
N ARG A 261 18.84 -7.29 6.58
CA ARG A 261 19.13 -6.03 7.27
C ARG A 261 17.97 -5.73 8.20
N GLN A 262 18.29 -5.30 9.43
CA GLN A 262 17.26 -4.96 10.39
C GLN A 262 16.39 -3.81 9.86
N VAL A 263 15.10 -4.08 9.68
CA VAL A 263 14.09 -3.10 9.25
C VAL A 263 13.29 -2.59 10.45
N PHE A 264 13.65 -3.04 11.64
CA PHE A 264 12.98 -2.64 12.87
C PHE A 264 12.82 -1.13 12.92
N LYS A 265 11.59 -0.68 12.84
CA LYS A 265 11.20 0.70 13.02
C LYS A 265 11.15 1.04 14.50
N ASP A 266 10.83 0.05 15.34
CA ASP A 266 10.83 0.19 16.79
C ASP A 266 12.22 -0.08 17.33
N LYS A 267 12.80 0.96 17.87
CA LYS A 267 14.10 0.82 18.51
C LYS A 267 13.92 0.47 19.98
N LEU A 268 14.40 -0.71 20.35
CA LEU A 268 14.61 -1.04 21.77
C LEU A 268 15.69 -0.14 22.31
N ILE A 269 15.30 0.85 23.11
CA ILE A 269 16.21 1.80 23.73
C ILE A 269 16.29 1.44 25.21
N TRP A 270 17.34 0.74 25.56
CA TRP A 270 17.58 0.42 26.98
C TRP A 270 18.10 1.66 27.74
N PRO A 271 17.61 1.94 28.95
CA PRO A 271 16.57 1.26 29.75
C PRO A 271 15.13 1.79 29.53
N LEU A 272 14.89 2.51 28.45
CA LEU A 272 13.60 3.15 28.18
C LEU A 272 12.64 2.13 27.53
N PRO A 273 11.32 2.27 27.80
CA PRO A 273 10.33 1.47 27.08
C PRO A 273 10.34 1.79 25.58
N PRO A 274 9.92 0.87 24.72
CA PRO A 274 9.78 1.14 23.29
C PRO A 274 8.84 2.33 23.08
N PHE A 275 9.17 3.19 22.09
CA PHE A 275 8.37 4.34 21.73
C PHE A 275 7.30 3.92 20.71
N PHE A 276 6.16 3.50 21.17
CA PHE A 276 5.03 3.08 20.33
C PHE A 276 4.53 4.18 19.38
N MET A 277 4.75 5.43 19.73
CA MET A 277 4.42 6.58 18.88
C MET A 277 5.23 6.64 17.57
N LEU A 278 6.32 5.90 17.47
CA LEU A 278 7.10 5.81 16.22
C LEU A 278 6.26 5.24 15.07
N HIS A 279 5.31 4.37 15.35
CA HIS A 279 4.39 3.83 14.35
C HIS A 279 3.47 4.87 13.74
N GLN A 280 2.98 5.81 14.53
CA GLN A 280 2.05 6.85 14.07
C GLN A 280 2.68 7.84 13.09
N HIS A 281 4.01 7.96 13.11
CA HIS A 281 4.77 8.90 12.27
C HIS A 281 5.46 8.25 11.07
N HIS A 282 5.33 6.93 10.90
CA HIS A 282 5.82 6.22 9.72
C HIS A 282 4.66 5.92 8.79
N LEU A 283 4.96 5.93 7.48
CA LEU A 283 4.06 5.33 6.50
C LEU A 283 3.87 3.87 6.91
N ASP A 284 2.64 3.47 7.09
CA ASP A 284 2.33 2.06 7.22
C ASP A 284 2.48 1.40 5.86
N LEU A 285 3.71 1.00 5.56
CA LEU A 285 4.06 0.41 4.27
C LEU A 285 3.34 -0.91 4.03
N VAL A 286 2.98 -1.63 5.09
CA VAL A 286 2.26 -2.91 4.96
C VAL A 286 0.84 -2.66 4.50
N SER A 287 0.09 -1.78 5.16
CA SER A 287 -1.27 -1.42 4.73
C SER A 287 -1.28 -0.77 3.35
N ILE A 288 -0.31 0.09 3.04
CA ILE A 288 -0.21 0.71 1.72
C ILE A 288 0.05 -0.34 0.64
N VAL A 289 1.00 -1.26 0.83
CA VAL A 289 1.32 -2.27 -0.19
C VAL A 289 0.22 -3.33 -0.32
N GLU A 290 -0.52 -3.62 0.75
CA GLU A 290 -1.72 -4.47 0.72
C GLU A 290 -2.73 -3.90 -0.28
N ILE A 291 -3.15 -2.64 -0.07
CA ILE A 291 -4.16 -1.99 -0.91
C ILE A 291 -3.59 -1.71 -2.31
N LEU A 292 -2.34 -1.25 -2.44
CA LEU A 292 -1.69 -1.03 -3.72
C LEU A 292 -1.65 -2.31 -4.57
N SER A 293 -1.22 -3.43 -3.98
CA SER A 293 -1.15 -4.71 -4.69
C SER A 293 -2.54 -5.22 -5.09
N ALA A 294 -3.53 -5.09 -4.21
CA ALA A 294 -4.92 -5.42 -4.52
C ALA A 294 -5.47 -4.56 -5.66
N ARG A 295 -5.30 -3.24 -5.57
CA ARG A 295 -5.75 -2.31 -6.62
C ARG A 295 -5.04 -2.54 -7.95
N THR A 296 -3.76 -2.90 -7.91
CA THR A 296 -2.98 -3.22 -9.12
C THR A 296 -3.52 -4.49 -9.79
N ILE A 297 -3.85 -5.55 -9.03
CA ILE A 297 -4.54 -6.73 -9.55
C ILE A 297 -5.88 -6.31 -10.17
N ALA A 298 -6.69 -5.55 -9.44
CA ALA A 298 -8.00 -5.10 -9.91
C ALA A 298 -7.89 -4.32 -11.24
N LYS A 299 -6.99 -3.35 -11.33
CA LYS A 299 -6.75 -2.57 -12.55
C LYS A 299 -6.28 -3.43 -13.72
N HIS A 300 -5.38 -4.40 -13.48
CA HIS A 300 -4.88 -5.29 -14.51
C HIS A 300 -5.99 -6.12 -15.17
N TYR A 301 -6.96 -6.57 -14.37
CA TYR A 301 -8.09 -7.37 -14.85
C TYR A 301 -9.37 -6.57 -15.13
N GLY A 302 -9.33 -5.24 -15.03
CA GLY A 302 -10.48 -4.37 -15.31
C GLY A 302 -11.61 -4.52 -14.30
N LEU A 303 -11.26 -4.72 -13.01
CA LEU A 303 -12.18 -4.82 -11.88
C LEU A 303 -12.35 -3.47 -11.18
N SER A 304 -13.51 -3.25 -10.59
CA SER A 304 -13.81 -2.05 -9.81
C SER A 304 -13.38 -2.14 -8.34
N VAL A 305 -13.28 -3.34 -7.80
CA VAL A 305 -12.92 -3.60 -6.40
C VAL A 305 -11.63 -2.89 -5.99
N TRP A 306 -11.52 -2.48 -4.72
CA TRP A 306 -10.39 -1.74 -4.15
C TRP A 306 -10.22 -0.30 -4.68
N ALA A 307 -11.26 0.29 -5.29
CA ALA A 307 -11.17 1.67 -5.77
C ALA A 307 -11.24 2.66 -4.61
N ASP A 308 -12.23 2.52 -3.76
CA ASP A 308 -12.50 3.45 -2.65
C ASP A 308 -11.40 3.39 -1.59
N GLU A 309 -10.91 2.17 -1.27
CA GLU A 309 -9.78 1.98 -0.35
C GLU A 309 -8.49 2.59 -0.92
N TRP A 310 -8.29 2.47 -2.24
CA TRP A 310 -7.14 3.08 -2.89
C TRP A 310 -7.23 4.61 -2.91
N ASP A 311 -8.38 5.17 -3.19
CA ASP A 311 -8.60 6.62 -3.18
C ASP A 311 -8.38 7.18 -1.78
N SER A 312 -8.85 6.49 -0.74
CA SER A 312 -8.56 6.82 0.65
C SER A 312 -7.06 6.79 0.97
N VAL A 313 -6.32 5.77 0.48
CA VAL A 313 -4.86 5.72 0.65
C VAL A 313 -4.17 6.91 0.00
N LEU A 314 -4.58 7.30 -1.23
CA LEU A 314 -3.97 8.41 -1.95
C LEU A 314 -4.07 9.75 -1.20
N GLU A 315 -5.15 9.98 -0.47
CA GLU A 315 -5.35 11.19 0.34
C GLU A 315 -4.29 11.31 1.45
N TYR A 316 -3.93 10.18 2.07
CA TYR A 316 -2.96 10.14 3.18
C TYR A 316 -1.50 10.00 2.75
N LEU A 317 -1.22 9.76 1.45
CA LEU A 317 0.16 9.68 1.00
C LEU A 317 0.87 11.04 1.12
N PRO A 318 2.03 11.08 1.79
CA PRO A 318 2.78 12.32 1.93
C PRO A 318 3.41 12.72 0.60
N PRO A 319 3.56 14.03 0.36
CA PRO A 319 4.34 14.51 -0.75
C PRO A 319 5.82 14.14 -0.61
N PRO A 320 6.56 14.01 -1.71
CA PRO A 320 8.01 13.84 -1.70
C PRO A 320 8.72 14.97 -0.94
N VAL A 321 9.85 14.63 -0.33
CA VAL A 321 10.67 15.60 0.43
C VAL A 321 11.05 16.82 -0.41
N ASP A 322 11.32 16.64 -1.71
CA ASP A 322 11.72 17.74 -2.59
C ASP A 322 10.56 18.70 -2.86
N ILE A 323 9.32 18.21 -2.90
CA ILE A 323 8.12 19.06 -2.96
C ILE A 323 8.02 19.94 -1.71
N VAL A 324 8.19 19.32 -0.52
CA VAL A 324 8.18 20.07 0.76
C VAL A 324 9.30 21.12 0.79
N LYS A 325 10.52 20.77 0.35
CA LYS A 325 11.63 21.75 0.26
C LYS A 325 11.35 22.88 -0.70
N ASN A 326 10.78 22.59 -1.87
CA ASN A 326 10.41 23.62 -2.84
C ASN A 326 9.30 24.52 -2.32
N PHE A 327 8.29 23.95 -1.64
CA PHE A 327 7.23 24.71 -0.97
C PHE A 327 7.80 25.74 0.00
N ILE A 328 8.76 25.34 0.83
CA ILE A 328 9.43 26.25 1.78
C ILE A 328 10.29 27.28 1.05
N LYS A 329 11.15 26.83 0.10
CA LYS A 329 12.09 27.69 -0.62
C LYS A 329 11.42 28.77 -1.46
N GLU A 330 10.28 28.44 -2.06
CA GLU A 330 9.50 29.34 -2.90
C GLU A 330 8.48 30.16 -2.09
N ASN A 331 8.49 30.02 -0.77
CA ASN A 331 7.58 30.70 0.17
C ASN A 331 6.08 30.51 -0.19
N LYS A 332 5.70 29.31 -0.65
CA LYS A 332 4.33 29.01 -1.08
C LYS A 332 3.31 29.04 0.08
N PHE A 333 3.79 29.06 1.30
CA PHE A 333 2.97 29.17 2.52
C PHE A 333 2.46 30.59 2.78
N ILE A 334 3.09 31.61 2.20
CA ILE A 334 2.71 32.99 2.44
C ILE A 334 1.32 33.27 1.88
N GLY A 335 0.43 33.75 2.75
CA GLY A 335 -0.94 34.13 2.39
C GLY A 335 -1.95 32.97 2.40
N LEU A 336 -1.55 31.77 2.79
CA LEU A 336 -2.48 30.68 3.05
C LEU A 336 -3.27 30.95 4.34
N SER A 337 -4.57 30.68 4.31
CA SER A 337 -5.35 30.59 5.54
C SER A 337 -4.98 29.31 6.32
N PRO A 338 -5.23 29.25 7.65
CA PRO A 338 -5.02 28.03 8.42
C PRO A 338 -5.67 26.80 7.78
N ASP A 339 -6.93 26.89 7.33
CA ASP A 339 -7.64 25.79 6.68
C ASP A 339 -6.97 25.32 5.40
N GLN A 340 -6.50 26.25 4.56
CA GLN A 340 -5.77 25.91 3.33
C GLN A 340 -4.43 25.23 3.64
N TYR A 341 -3.80 25.59 4.74
CA TYR A 341 -2.54 25.01 5.15
C TYR A 341 -2.72 23.61 5.72
N PHE A 342 -3.69 23.41 6.62
CA PHE A 342 -3.99 22.08 7.17
C PHE A 342 -4.52 21.11 6.11
N SER A 343 -5.31 21.58 5.17
CA SER A 343 -5.81 20.75 4.06
C SER A 343 -4.76 20.42 2.98
N GLY A 344 -3.57 21.05 3.03
CA GLY A 344 -2.54 20.84 2.01
C GLY A 344 -2.93 21.32 0.62
N THR A 345 -3.72 22.40 0.52
CA THR A 345 -4.25 22.93 -0.76
C THR A 345 -3.13 23.20 -1.79
N VAL A 346 -1.93 23.54 -1.33
CA VAL A 346 -0.77 23.79 -2.21
C VAL A 346 0.22 22.64 -2.12
N ASP A 347 0.45 21.98 -3.23
CA ASP A 347 1.42 20.89 -3.41
C ASP A 347 1.19 19.69 -2.45
N ASP A 348 -0.02 19.54 -1.88
CA ASP A 348 -0.34 18.55 -0.83
C ASP A 348 0.53 18.69 0.44
N VAL A 349 1.14 19.85 0.66
CA VAL A 349 2.03 20.07 1.81
C VAL A 349 1.22 20.55 3.01
N THR A 350 1.15 19.71 4.04
CA THR A 350 0.53 20.02 5.33
C THR A 350 1.60 20.42 6.36
N PRO A 351 1.23 21.05 7.48
CA PRO A 351 2.15 21.32 8.58
C PRO A 351 2.81 20.05 9.11
N TYR A 352 2.07 18.94 9.15
CA TYR A 352 2.59 17.63 9.54
C TYR A 352 3.70 17.14 8.61
N ASN A 353 3.57 17.36 7.29
CA ASN A 353 4.59 16.96 6.32
C ASN A 353 5.92 17.72 6.53
N ILE A 354 5.82 19.01 6.86
CA ILE A 354 6.98 19.86 7.16
C ILE A 354 7.65 19.39 8.45
N PHE A 355 6.86 19.16 9.51
CA PHE A 355 7.33 18.63 10.77
C PHE A 355 8.04 17.28 10.61
N ARG A 356 7.44 16.36 9.87
CA ARG A 356 8.03 15.06 9.55
C ARG A 356 9.36 15.18 8.81
N CYS A 357 9.47 16.09 7.85
CA CYS A 357 10.73 16.37 7.16
C CYS A 357 11.81 16.88 8.13
N TYR A 358 11.42 17.70 9.10
CA TYR A 358 12.34 18.16 10.14
C TYR A 358 12.82 16.99 11.03
N LEU A 359 11.92 16.16 11.54
CA LEU A 359 12.29 14.99 12.36
C LEU A 359 13.21 14.01 11.63
N LYS A 360 13.01 13.85 10.33
CA LYS A 360 13.89 13.03 9.47
C LYS A 360 15.20 13.75 9.09
N SER A 361 15.50 14.91 9.65
CA SER A 361 16.69 15.75 9.32
C SER A 361 16.80 16.09 7.84
N LYS A 362 15.67 16.21 7.13
CA LYS A 362 15.63 16.59 5.71
C LYS A 362 15.54 18.10 5.50
N ILE A 363 15.05 18.85 6.49
CA ILE A 363 15.04 20.31 6.56
C ILE A 363 15.60 20.75 7.92
N ARG A 364 16.07 21.99 7.99
CA ARG A 364 16.63 22.58 9.22
C ARG A 364 15.53 23.19 10.07
N PHE A 365 15.83 23.42 11.35
CA PHE A 365 14.92 24.07 12.28
C PHE A 365 14.45 25.44 11.77
N GLU A 366 15.36 26.26 11.29
CA GLU A 366 15.06 27.61 10.81
C GLU A 366 14.11 27.60 9.62
N GLU A 367 14.22 26.60 8.73
CA GLU A 367 13.33 26.42 7.58
C GLU A 367 11.93 26.05 8.03
N MET A 368 11.82 25.13 9.00
CA MET A 368 10.56 24.73 9.62
C MET A 368 9.94 25.91 10.39
N GLU A 369 10.72 26.58 11.24
CA GLU A 369 10.28 27.73 12.03
C GLU A 369 9.69 28.83 11.15
N THR A 370 10.41 29.24 10.08
CA THR A 370 9.96 30.26 9.15
C THR A 370 8.59 29.91 8.54
N CYS A 371 8.37 28.64 8.21
CA CYS A 371 7.16 28.20 7.55
C CYS A 371 5.97 28.04 8.51
N LEU A 372 6.22 27.54 9.71
CA LEU A 372 5.14 27.20 10.67
C LEU A 372 4.83 28.31 11.65
N SER A 373 5.71 29.32 11.83
CA SER A 373 5.45 30.44 12.72
C SER A 373 4.27 31.27 12.25
N ASP A 374 4.21 31.61 10.96
CA ASP A 374 3.12 32.39 10.38
C ASP A 374 1.77 31.66 10.56
N LEU A 375 1.75 30.35 10.36
CA LEU A 375 0.56 29.54 10.60
C LEU A 375 0.10 29.62 12.04
N ILE A 376 0.98 29.31 12.99
CA ILE A 376 0.66 29.31 14.43
C ILE A 376 0.19 30.68 14.90
N GLU A 377 0.78 31.75 14.37
CA GLU A 377 0.37 33.11 14.68
C GLU A 377 -1.01 33.48 14.13
N ALA A 378 -1.39 32.88 12.99
CA ALA A 378 -2.68 33.11 12.35
C ALA A 378 -3.83 32.29 12.97
N VAL A 379 -3.57 31.09 13.51
CA VAL A 379 -4.60 30.22 14.10
C VAL A 379 -5.21 30.85 15.33
N GLU A 380 -6.54 30.95 15.41
CA GLU A 380 -7.25 31.38 16.60
C GLU A 380 -7.67 30.19 17.49
N ALA A 381 -7.81 30.42 18.80
CA ALA A 381 -8.14 29.35 19.75
C ALA A 381 -9.48 28.65 19.42
N VAL A 382 -10.42 29.36 18.81
CA VAL A 382 -11.72 28.83 18.39
C VAL A 382 -11.62 27.91 17.18
N GLU A 383 -10.53 27.99 16.41
CA GLU A 383 -10.27 27.16 15.22
C GLU A 383 -9.57 25.83 15.57
N VAL A 384 -9.19 25.64 16.84
CA VAL A 384 -8.60 24.38 17.29
C VAL A 384 -9.71 23.35 17.49
N THR A 385 -9.71 22.33 16.64
CA THR A 385 -10.67 21.23 16.65
C THR A 385 -9.99 19.92 17.05
N GLU A 386 -10.76 18.87 17.32
CA GLU A 386 -10.19 17.53 17.54
C GLU A 386 -9.38 17.03 16.34
N GLU A 387 -9.73 17.43 15.11
CA GLU A 387 -9.07 17.00 13.89
C GLU A 387 -7.68 17.61 13.71
N ASN A 388 -7.49 18.90 14.06
CA ASN A 388 -6.21 19.61 13.86
C ASN A 388 -5.40 19.79 15.15
N SER A 389 -5.96 19.46 16.31
CA SER A 389 -5.34 19.69 17.63
C SER A 389 -4.01 18.98 17.78
N GLU A 390 -3.86 17.77 17.28
CA GLU A 390 -2.61 17.02 17.35
C GLU A 390 -1.50 17.69 16.52
N GLU A 391 -1.79 18.15 15.31
CA GLU A 391 -0.81 18.86 14.47
C GLU A 391 -0.40 20.19 15.14
N ILE A 392 -1.35 20.94 15.63
CA ILE A 392 -1.08 22.21 16.36
C ILE A 392 -0.24 21.95 17.59
N LEU A 393 -0.51 20.85 18.32
CA LEU A 393 0.26 20.48 19.50
C LEU A 393 1.71 20.13 19.14
N TYR A 394 1.94 19.32 18.11
CA TYR A 394 3.28 18.95 17.65
C TYR A 394 4.12 20.17 17.26
N ILE A 395 3.53 21.05 16.47
CA ILE A 395 4.18 22.30 16.04
C ILE A 395 4.48 23.17 17.27
N SER A 396 3.48 23.33 18.15
CA SER A 396 3.60 24.19 19.34
C SER A 396 4.68 23.70 20.30
N ILE A 397 4.81 22.38 20.49
CA ILE A 397 5.85 21.82 21.37
C ILE A 397 7.25 22.21 20.90
N ILE A 398 7.48 22.21 19.60
CA ILE A 398 8.80 22.52 19.04
C ILE A 398 9.04 24.05 18.98
N LEU A 399 8.04 24.81 18.57
CA LEU A 399 8.14 26.25 18.42
C LEU A 399 7.96 27.02 19.74
N ALA A 400 7.61 26.35 20.86
CA ALA A 400 7.54 27.00 22.19
C ALA A 400 8.89 27.55 22.67
N ASP A 401 10.00 27.10 22.05
CA ASP A 401 11.35 27.61 22.30
C ASP A 401 11.86 28.54 21.16
N SER A 402 10.96 28.98 20.27
CA SER A 402 11.28 29.95 19.18
C SER A 402 11.87 31.24 19.74
N LYS A 403 12.70 31.88 18.94
CA LYS A 403 13.24 33.22 19.26
C LYS A 403 12.21 34.33 19.10
N SER A 404 11.15 34.11 18.33
CA SER A 404 10.01 35.02 18.20
C SER A 404 9.18 34.96 19.50
N GLU A 405 9.12 36.05 20.23
CA GLU A 405 8.30 36.15 21.46
C GLU A 405 6.82 35.89 21.17
N LYS A 406 6.33 36.35 20.03
CA LYS A 406 4.93 36.19 19.61
C LYS A 406 4.61 34.72 19.32
N THR A 407 5.41 34.04 18.50
CA THR A 407 5.26 32.61 18.17
C THR A 407 5.37 31.76 19.45
N ASN A 408 6.40 32.03 20.27
CA ASN A 408 6.63 31.36 21.53
C ASN A 408 5.41 31.47 22.48
N ALA A 409 4.90 32.69 22.71
CA ALA A 409 3.74 32.91 23.58
C ALA A 409 2.49 32.16 23.05
N LYS A 410 2.25 32.19 21.75
CA LYS A 410 1.12 31.52 21.12
C LYS A 410 1.24 29.99 21.23
N CYS A 411 2.41 29.42 21.00
CA CYS A 411 2.68 27.99 21.15
C CYS A 411 2.45 27.52 22.60
N ARG A 412 2.96 28.24 23.57
CA ARG A 412 2.75 27.95 25.01
C ARG A 412 1.27 28.01 25.37
N PHE A 413 0.55 28.96 24.82
CA PHE A 413 -0.90 29.03 24.97
C PHE A 413 -1.58 27.78 24.41
N PHE A 414 -1.25 27.33 23.18
CA PHE A 414 -1.86 26.15 22.58
C PHE A 414 -1.55 24.86 23.34
N ILE A 415 -0.32 24.66 23.81
CA ILE A 415 0.02 23.51 24.66
C ILE A 415 -0.92 23.44 25.88
N ASN A 416 -1.13 24.55 26.54
CA ASN A 416 -2.04 24.60 27.71
C ASN A 416 -3.50 24.43 27.30
N HIS A 417 -3.94 25.11 26.24
CA HIS A 417 -5.32 25.05 25.73
C HIS A 417 -5.73 23.63 25.36
N ILE A 418 -4.92 22.96 24.52
CA ILE A 418 -5.18 21.58 24.06
C ILE A 418 -5.16 20.61 25.24
N ASN A 419 -4.21 20.75 26.16
CA ASN A 419 -4.13 19.91 27.34
C ASN A 419 -5.35 20.09 28.26
N ASN A 420 -5.74 21.32 28.57
CA ASN A 420 -6.85 21.62 29.49
C ASN A 420 -8.19 21.13 28.91
N ASN A 421 -8.36 21.18 27.60
CA ASN A 421 -9.57 20.72 26.93
C ASN A 421 -9.51 19.24 26.54
N LYS A 422 -8.40 18.54 26.82
CA LYS A 422 -8.18 17.12 26.48
C LYS A 422 -8.42 16.81 24.98
N MET A 423 -8.03 17.71 24.10
CA MET A 423 -8.23 17.64 22.65
C MET A 423 -7.16 16.78 21.94
N TYR A 424 -6.73 15.70 22.56
CA TYR A 424 -5.79 14.75 21.99
C TYR A 424 -6.22 13.34 22.36
N ASN A 425 -6.37 12.47 21.36
CA ASN A 425 -6.99 11.16 21.56
C ASN A 425 -6.03 10.03 21.96
N SER A 426 -4.78 10.07 21.55
CA SER A 426 -3.88 8.92 21.64
C SER A 426 -2.50 9.25 22.20
N LEU A 427 -2.24 10.48 22.55
CA LEU A 427 -0.90 10.95 22.85
C LEU A 427 -0.54 10.76 24.32
N ASN A 428 0.38 9.85 24.61
CA ASN A 428 1.11 9.93 25.86
C ASN A 428 2.16 11.05 25.77
N ILE A 429 1.84 12.21 26.33
CA ILE A 429 2.68 13.42 26.28
C ILE A 429 4.13 13.15 26.73
N LYS A 430 4.33 12.25 27.72
CA LYS A 430 5.67 11.88 28.19
C LYS A 430 6.43 11.06 27.16
N ASP A 431 5.76 10.16 26.49
CA ASP A 431 6.38 9.34 25.44
C ASP A 431 6.72 10.19 24.22
N TYR A 432 5.90 11.20 23.94
CA TYR A 432 6.21 12.17 22.89
C TYR A 432 7.48 13.00 23.20
N LEU A 433 7.65 13.46 24.43
CA LEU A 433 8.91 14.13 24.81
C LEU A 433 10.11 13.21 24.60
N ARG A 434 10.02 11.95 25.03
CA ARG A 434 11.10 10.97 24.84
C ARG A 434 11.39 10.70 23.35
N PHE A 435 10.34 10.63 22.53
CA PHE A 435 10.46 10.48 21.09
C PHE A 435 11.20 11.66 20.45
N LEU A 436 10.86 12.89 20.79
CA LEU A 436 11.54 14.09 20.31
C LEU A 436 13.02 14.08 20.71
N GLU A 437 13.32 13.80 21.98
CA GLU A 437 14.68 13.73 22.49
C GLU A 437 15.52 12.65 21.83
N TYR A 438 14.89 11.52 21.55
CA TYR A 438 15.52 10.45 20.77
C TYR A 438 15.90 10.90 19.35
N ASN A 439 15.08 11.73 18.71
CA ASN A 439 15.36 12.35 17.42
C ASN A 439 16.28 13.60 17.53
N ASN A 440 16.94 13.80 18.66
CA ASN A 440 17.79 14.95 18.97
C ASN A 440 17.06 16.31 19.02
N VAL A 441 15.74 16.30 19.13
CA VAL A 441 14.93 17.48 19.36
C VAL A 441 14.70 17.62 20.87
N LYS A 442 15.19 18.72 21.46
CA LYS A 442 15.18 18.95 22.91
C LYS A 442 14.32 20.17 23.25
N PRO A 443 12.98 20.00 23.29
CA PRO A 443 12.07 21.11 23.61
C PRO A 443 12.17 21.44 25.10
N LYS A 444 12.84 22.55 25.44
CA LYS A 444 13.10 22.95 26.83
C LYS A 444 11.83 23.29 27.56
N TYR A 445 11.02 24.19 26.99
CA TYR A 445 9.76 24.59 27.61
C TYR A 445 8.83 23.40 27.87
N PHE A 446 8.69 22.51 26.90
CA PHE A 446 7.79 21.36 27.03
C PHE A 446 8.26 20.37 28.09
N ARG A 447 9.57 20.17 28.25
CA ARG A 447 10.13 19.36 29.33
C ARG A 447 9.77 19.95 30.69
N GLU A 448 10.06 21.27 30.92
CA GLU A 448 9.73 21.96 32.13
C GLU A 448 8.21 21.93 32.42
N TRP A 449 7.41 22.09 31.37
CA TRP A 449 5.95 22.04 31.47
C TRP A 449 5.46 20.65 31.93
N ILE A 450 5.99 19.54 31.40
CA ILE A 450 5.66 18.19 31.86
C ILE A 450 6.08 17.99 33.33
N GLU A 451 7.28 18.38 33.69
CA GLU A 451 7.78 18.25 35.05
C GLU A 451 6.87 18.98 36.07
N ASN A 452 6.50 20.21 35.75
CA ASN A 452 5.60 21.01 36.60
C ASN A 452 4.19 20.41 36.68
N SER A 453 3.63 19.93 35.58
CA SER A 453 2.30 19.31 35.55
C SER A 453 2.24 18.00 36.34
N LEU A 454 3.34 17.28 36.48
CA LEU A 454 3.43 16.06 37.29
C LEU A 454 3.53 16.33 38.76
N TYR A 455 4.10 17.47 39.17
CA TYR A 455 4.14 17.89 40.57
C TYR A 455 2.76 18.37 41.08
N LEU A 456 1.98 19.03 40.20
CA LEU A 456 0.64 19.50 40.55
C LEU A 456 -0.39 18.36 40.73
N ASN A 457 -0.17 17.19 40.09
CA ASN A 457 -1.04 16.02 40.26
C ASN A 457 -0.63 15.09 41.41
N LYS A 458 0.38 15.44 42.19
CA LYS A 458 0.84 14.70 43.37
C LYS A 458 0.46 15.37 44.71
N THR A 459 -0.12 16.57 44.66
CA THR A 459 -0.70 17.28 45.77
C THR A 459 -2.22 17.25 45.70
#